data_203976dc9f2ad9555aecf7ac094aa334
#
_entry.id   203976dc9f2ad9555aecf7ac094aa334
#
_cell.length_a   1.000
_cell.length_b   1.000
_cell.length_c   1.000
_cell.angle_alpha   90.00
_cell.angle_beta   90.00
_cell.angle_gamma   90.00
#
_symmetry.space_group_name_H-M   'P 1'
#
loop_
_entity.id
_entity.type
_entity.pdbx_description
1 polymer ?
#
loop_
_entity_poly.entity_id
_entity_poly.type
_entity_poly.pdbx_seq_one_letter_code
_entity_poly.pdbx_strand_id
1 'polypeptide(L)'
;MDLVDNELTLTPIAGKSGKAYMGTYPDGARVFVKMNTTPILVGLAREQIAPQLLWSRRMADGNVMSAQEWLSGKILTPAEMDKKQIVNILTRLHRSRPLMTQLRRLGYALETPADLVESWLDRAPIALSHNHYLRSVLKDMHSSLPQFREDYATIVHGDVRHSNWVETDSGLVYLVDWDSVRLTDRMFDVAHMLSHYIPEVRWKEWLTYYGYRYNATVLK
;
A
#
# COMPACT_ATOMS: atom_id res chain seq x y z
N MET A 1 29.68 -16.37 2.35
CA MET A 1 28.61 -17.08 1.60
C MET A 1 28.17 -16.18 0.48
N ASP A 2 29.06 -16.09 -0.54
CA ASP A 2 28.99 -15.04 -1.60
C ASP A 2 28.57 -15.66 -2.95
N LEU A 3 27.45 -16.35 -2.97
CA LEU A 3 27.05 -17.20 -4.10
C LEU A 3 25.87 -16.67 -4.93
N VAL A 4 25.53 -15.37 -4.84
CA VAL A 4 24.18 -15.03 -5.34
C VAL A 4 24.15 -14.12 -6.59
N ASP A 5 25.24 -13.48 -7.01
CA ASP A 5 25.02 -12.27 -7.80
C ASP A 5 25.59 -12.19 -9.22
N ASN A 6 26.37 -13.14 -9.68
CA ASN A 6 26.90 -13.06 -11.05
C ASN A 6 26.02 -13.73 -12.14
N GLU A 7 24.88 -14.30 -11.75
CA GLU A 7 24.09 -15.13 -12.66
C GLU A 7 22.59 -14.78 -12.73
N LEU A 8 22.14 -13.72 -12.02
CA LEU A 8 20.74 -13.32 -12.06
C LEU A 8 20.42 -12.55 -13.35
N THR A 9 19.60 -13.12 -14.24
CA THR A 9 19.09 -12.44 -15.42
C THR A 9 17.90 -11.58 -15.05
N LEU A 10 17.94 -10.27 -15.34
CA LEU A 10 16.85 -9.33 -15.07
C LEU A 10 16.04 -9.04 -16.34
N THR A 11 14.75 -9.33 -16.29
CA THR A 11 13.78 -8.98 -17.34
C THR A 11 12.85 -7.88 -16.80
N PRO A 12 12.76 -6.70 -17.45
CA PRO A 12 11.87 -5.65 -16.99
C PRO A 12 10.41 -6.10 -16.94
N ILE A 13 9.71 -5.72 -15.87
CA ILE A 13 8.26 -5.91 -15.76
C ILE A 13 7.59 -4.59 -16.15
N ALA A 14 6.55 -4.68 -17.00
CA ALA A 14 5.77 -3.52 -17.39
C ALA A 14 5.14 -2.88 -16.13
N GLY A 15 5.42 -1.61 -15.89
CA GLY A 15 4.93 -0.86 -14.74
C GLY A 15 5.29 0.62 -14.83
N LYS A 16 4.61 1.46 -14.05
CA LYS A 16 4.76 2.93 -14.12
C LYS A 16 6.15 3.43 -13.70
N SER A 17 6.86 2.72 -12.82
CA SER A 17 8.15 3.16 -12.27
C SER A 17 9.36 2.75 -13.11
N GLY A 18 9.24 1.77 -14.00
CA GLY A 18 10.38 1.20 -14.76
C GLY A 18 11.49 0.59 -13.88
N LYS A 19 11.22 0.36 -12.59
CA LYS A 19 12.19 -0.07 -11.58
C LYS A 19 11.94 -1.47 -11.03
N ALA A 20 11.03 -2.23 -11.68
CA ALA A 20 10.67 -3.58 -11.30
C ALA A 20 11.09 -4.58 -12.37
N TYR A 21 11.63 -5.72 -11.94
CA TYR A 21 12.17 -6.75 -12.81
C TYR A 21 11.77 -8.14 -12.31
N MET A 22 11.61 -9.06 -13.22
CA MET A 22 11.67 -10.49 -12.94
C MET A 22 13.14 -10.93 -12.98
N GLY A 23 13.65 -11.38 -11.86
CA GLY A 23 14.96 -12.02 -11.77
C GLY A 23 14.80 -13.52 -11.99
N THR A 24 15.65 -14.10 -12.85
CA THR A 24 15.69 -15.55 -13.09
C THR A 24 17.10 -16.06 -12.81
N TYR A 25 17.20 -17.02 -11.90
CA TYR A 25 18.44 -17.73 -11.61
C TYR A 25 18.73 -18.82 -12.67
N PRO A 26 19.98 -19.33 -12.78
CA PRO A 26 20.34 -20.36 -13.75
C PRO A 26 19.56 -21.67 -13.61
N ASP A 27 19.11 -21.99 -12.41
CA ASP A 27 18.25 -23.14 -12.10
C ASP A 27 16.77 -22.93 -12.46
N GLY A 28 16.43 -21.74 -13.00
CA GLY A 28 15.07 -21.37 -13.37
C GLY A 28 14.22 -20.79 -12.23
N ALA A 29 14.76 -20.69 -11.01
CA ALA A 29 14.05 -20.04 -9.91
C ALA A 29 13.83 -18.54 -10.19
N ARG A 30 12.65 -18.04 -9.84
CA ARG A 30 12.25 -16.65 -10.10
C ARG A 30 12.15 -15.85 -8.82
N VAL A 31 12.50 -14.57 -8.94
CA VAL A 31 12.36 -13.58 -7.87
C VAL A 31 11.80 -12.28 -8.43
N PHE A 32 11.06 -11.55 -7.62
CA PHE A 32 10.66 -10.18 -7.93
C PHE A 32 11.75 -9.24 -7.45
N VAL A 33 12.33 -8.47 -8.37
CA VAL A 33 13.41 -7.52 -8.06
C VAL A 33 12.91 -6.10 -8.24
N LYS A 34 13.16 -5.24 -7.25
CA LYS A 34 12.81 -3.82 -7.32
C LYS A 34 13.92 -2.95 -6.72
N MET A 35 14.06 -1.75 -7.31
CA MET A 35 15.03 -0.75 -6.85
C MET A 35 14.40 0.17 -5.81
N ASN A 36 15.19 0.51 -4.77
CA ASN A 36 14.85 1.51 -3.74
C ASN A 36 13.52 1.24 -3.02
N THR A 37 13.26 -0.02 -2.68
CA THR A 37 12.08 -0.40 -1.90
C THR A 37 12.20 0.06 -0.45
N THR A 38 11.07 0.25 0.20
CA THR A 38 11.03 0.61 1.62
C THR A 38 11.56 -0.52 2.51
N PRO A 39 12.38 -0.21 3.54
CA PRO A 39 12.89 -1.21 4.48
C PRO A 39 11.82 -1.88 5.36
N ILE A 40 10.57 -1.41 5.34
CA ILE A 40 9.44 -2.00 6.09
C ILE A 40 9.07 -3.40 5.59
N LEU A 41 9.49 -3.79 4.37
CA LEU A 41 9.13 -5.06 3.75
C LEU A 41 9.42 -6.28 4.62
N VAL A 42 10.51 -6.28 5.39
CA VAL A 42 10.84 -7.36 6.33
C VAL A 42 9.75 -7.55 7.38
N GLY A 43 9.25 -6.44 7.94
CA GLY A 43 8.17 -6.47 8.93
C GLY A 43 6.85 -6.95 8.32
N LEU A 44 6.52 -6.45 7.12
CA LEU A 44 5.32 -6.83 6.39
C LEU A 44 5.29 -8.32 6.02
N ALA A 45 6.43 -8.86 5.60
CA ALA A 45 6.57 -10.28 5.30
C ALA A 45 6.39 -11.16 6.55
N ARG A 46 6.95 -10.74 7.70
CA ARG A 46 6.77 -11.44 8.99
C ARG A 46 5.31 -11.51 9.42
N GLU A 47 4.53 -10.50 9.10
CA GLU A 47 3.09 -10.47 9.34
C GLU A 47 2.27 -11.08 8.19
N GLN A 48 2.91 -11.71 7.22
CA GLN A 48 2.25 -12.34 6.07
C GLN A 48 1.32 -11.38 5.31
N ILE A 49 1.74 -10.13 5.17
CA ILE A 49 1.03 -9.08 4.43
C ILE A 49 1.65 -8.91 3.05
N ALA A 50 2.98 -8.90 2.98
CA ALA A 50 3.75 -8.82 1.74
C ALA A 50 4.55 -10.11 1.49
N PRO A 51 5.00 -10.35 0.24
CA PRO A 51 5.91 -11.45 -0.08
C PRO A 51 7.21 -11.37 0.71
N GLN A 52 7.84 -12.51 0.96
CA GLN A 52 9.09 -12.58 1.71
C GLN A 52 10.21 -11.80 1.01
N LEU A 53 10.92 -10.95 1.75
CA LEU A 53 12.17 -10.35 1.30
C LEU A 53 13.28 -11.40 1.41
N LEU A 54 13.86 -11.77 0.27
CA LEU A 54 14.92 -12.78 0.18
C LEU A 54 16.29 -12.16 0.46
N TRP A 55 16.57 -11.04 -0.19
CA TRP A 55 17.79 -10.26 0.03
C TRP A 55 17.62 -8.79 -0.36
N SER A 56 18.57 -7.97 0.11
CA SER A 56 18.69 -6.56 -0.26
C SER A 56 20.17 -6.21 -0.35
N ARG A 57 20.55 -5.43 -1.36
CA ARG A 57 21.93 -5.07 -1.66
C ARG A 57 22.05 -3.61 -2.06
N ARG A 58 23.06 -2.92 -1.53
CA ARG A 58 23.44 -1.59 -1.99
C ARG A 58 24.31 -1.72 -3.26
N MET A 59 23.93 -1.00 -4.30
CA MET A 59 24.65 -0.93 -5.55
C MET A 59 25.74 0.14 -5.52
N ALA A 60 26.69 0.09 -6.46
CA ALA A 60 27.80 1.05 -6.55
C ALA A 60 27.34 2.50 -6.82
N ASP A 61 26.18 2.67 -7.46
CA ASP A 61 25.53 3.96 -7.71
C ASP A 61 24.76 4.52 -6.51
N GLY A 62 24.80 3.82 -5.36
CA GLY A 62 24.12 4.20 -4.12
C GLY A 62 22.68 3.69 -4.02
N ASN A 63 22.08 3.19 -5.10
CA ASN A 63 20.76 2.58 -5.08
C ASN A 63 20.75 1.28 -4.25
N VAL A 64 19.56 0.89 -3.79
CA VAL A 64 19.33 -0.39 -3.11
C VAL A 64 18.49 -1.27 -4.01
N MET A 65 19.02 -2.41 -4.40
CA MET A 65 18.29 -3.46 -5.10
C MET A 65 17.81 -4.50 -4.09
N SER A 66 16.56 -4.90 -4.17
CA SER A 66 15.97 -5.92 -3.29
C SER A 66 15.22 -6.96 -4.09
N ALA A 67 15.28 -8.20 -3.61
CA ALA A 67 14.54 -9.31 -4.19
C ALA A 67 13.53 -9.85 -3.19
N GLN A 68 12.33 -10.05 -3.65
CA GLN A 68 11.25 -10.71 -2.95
C GLN A 68 10.89 -12.03 -3.63
N GLU A 69 10.23 -12.90 -2.87
CA GLU A 69 9.64 -14.12 -3.41
C GLU A 69 8.78 -13.81 -4.65
N TRP A 70 8.95 -14.63 -5.68
CA TRP A 70 8.08 -14.56 -6.86
C TRP A 70 6.72 -15.18 -6.55
N LEU A 71 5.66 -14.41 -6.69
CA LEU A 71 4.30 -14.92 -6.51
C LEU A 71 3.76 -15.50 -7.81
N SER A 72 3.64 -16.83 -7.87
CA SER A 72 2.89 -17.51 -8.94
C SER A 72 1.40 -17.38 -8.61
N GLY A 73 0.64 -16.73 -9.51
CA GLY A 73 -0.77 -16.45 -9.29
C GLY A 73 -1.29 -15.33 -10.18
N LYS A 74 -2.35 -14.70 -9.76
CA LYS A 74 -3.04 -13.64 -10.52
C LYS A 74 -3.19 -12.35 -9.70
N ILE A 75 -3.22 -11.23 -10.41
CA ILE A 75 -3.67 -9.96 -9.86
C ILE A 75 -5.19 -10.03 -9.69
N LEU A 76 -5.70 -9.52 -8.57
CA LEU A 76 -7.14 -9.48 -8.33
C LEU A 76 -7.85 -8.51 -9.29
N THR A 77 -9.08 -8.85 -9.64
CA THR A 77 -9.97 -7.96 -10.38
C THR A 77 -10.76 -7.06 -9.41
N PRO A 78 -11.33 -5.93 -9.87
CA PRO A 78 -12.18 -5.09 -9.02
C PRO A 78 -13.32 -5.85 -8.34
N ALA A 79 -13.91 -6.84 -8.99
CA ALA A 79 -15.00 -7.66 -8.46
C ALA A 79 -14.55 -8.61 -7.32
N GLU A 80 -13.25 -8.90 -7.23
CA GLU A 80 -12.69 -9.77 -6.19
C GLU A 80 -12.25 -9.01 -4.93
N MET A 81 -12.33 -7.69 -4.94
CA MET A 81 -11.87 -6.84 -3.83
C MET A 81 -12.73 -6.92 -2.56
N ASP A 82 -13.86 -7.61 -2.61
CA ASP A 82 -14.73 -7.87 -1.46
C ASP A 82 -14.40 -9.16 -0.68
N LYS A 83 -13.26 -9.78 -0.98
CA LYS A 83 -12.81 -10.99 -0.28
C LYS A 83 -12.49 -10.71 1.19
N LYS A 84 -12.93 -11.59 2.09
CA LYS A 84 -12.61 -11.53 3.53
C LYS A 84 -11.11 -11.50 3.81
N GLN A 85 -10.31 -12.16 2.97
CA GLN A 85 -8.84 -12.16 3.09
C GLN A 85 -8.26 -10.74 3.01
N ILE A 86 -8.79 -9.88 2.12
CA ILE A 86 -8.37 -8.48 1.99
C ILE A 86 -8.65 -7.74 3.29
N VAL A 87 -9.87 -7.86 3.83
CA VAL A 87 -10.24 -7.21 5.10
C VAL A 87 -9.35 -7.68 6.24
N ASN A 88 -9.04 -8.98 6.30
CA ASN A 88 -8.14 -9.54 7.31
C ASN A 88 -6.72 -8.97 7.21
N ILE A 89 -6.19 -8.82 5.98
CA ILE A 89 -4.87 -8.25 5.74
C ILE A 89 -4.84 -6.78 6.15
N LEU A 90 -5.83 -5.97 5.73
CA LEU A 90 -5.94 -4.57 6.12
C LEU A 90 -6.11 -4.41 7.65
N THR A 91 -6.92 -5.26 8.28
CA THR A 91 -7.09 -5.26 9.73
C THR A 91 -5.77 -5.55 10.45
N ARG A 92 -5.00 -6.53 9.98
CA ARG A 92 -3.68 -6.88 10.52
C ARG A 92 -2.69 -5.74 10.34
N LEU A 93 -2.61 -5.19 9.14
CA LEU A 93 -1.78 -4.03 8.82
C LEU A 93 -2.05 -2.86 9.78
N HIS A 94 -3.31 -2.44 9.84
CA HIS A 94 -3.71 -1.24 10.59
C HIS A 94 -3.69 -1.42 12.11
N ARG A 95 -3.58 -2.66 12.62
CA ARG A 95 -3.45 -2.95 14.05
C ARG A 95 -2.03 -3.31 14.48
N SER A 96 -1.10 -3.41 13.53
CA SER A 96 0.28 -3.80 13.82
C SER A 96 1.06 -2.69 14.50
N ARG A 97 1.21 -2.77 15.81
CA ARG A 97 2.09 -1.89 16.57
C ARG A 97 3.57 -2.05 16.18
N PRO A 98 4.08 -3.28 15.92
CA PRO A 98 5.46 -3.46 15.46
C PRO A 98 5.75 -2.70 14.16
N LEU A 99 4.87 -2.82 13.14
CA LEU A 99 5.05 -2.12 11.87
C LEU A 99 4.98 -0.60 12.04
N MET A 100 4.04 -0.09 12.83
CA MET A 100 3.95 1.35 13.13
C MET A 100 5.24 1.85 13.81
N THR A 101 5.77 1.11 14.78
CA THR A 101 7.02 1.47 15.48
C THR A 101 8.20 1.46 14.51
N GLN A 102 8.27 0.46 13.62
CA GLN A 102 9.32 0.37 12.62
C GLN A 102 9.24 1.55 11.64
N LEU A 103 8.04 1.92 11.18
CA LEU A 103 7.85 3.03 10.25
C LEU A 103 8.30 4.37 10.87
N ARG A 104 7.98 4.61 12.14
CA ARG A 104 8.46 5.79 12.89
C ARG A 104 9.98 5.80 13.01
N ARG A 105 10.63 4.65 13.29
CA ARG A 105 12.09 4.54 13.35
C ARG A 105 12.76 4.78 12.00
N LEU A 106 12.07 4.51 10.91
CA LEU A 106 12.53 4.81 9.54
C LEU A 106 12.36 6.29 9.17
N GLY A 107 11.85 7.13 10.08
CA GLY A 107 11.71 8.58 9.88
C GLY A 107 10.45 8.99 9.13
N TYR A 108 9.46 8.11 8.99
CA TYR A 108 8.18 8.51 8.39
C TYR A 108 7.45 9.46 9.34
N ALA A 109 7.13 10.64 8.82
CA ALA A 109 6.31 11.62 9.53
C ALA A 109 4.85 11.16 9.64
N LEU A 110 4.19 11.60 10.71
CA LEU A 110 2.76 11.45 10.83
C LEU A 110 2.09 12.48 9.91
N GLU A 111 1.24 12.01 9.01
CA GLU A 111 0.46 12.84 8.10
C GLU A 111 -0.98 12.96 8.63
N THR A 112 -1.44 14.20 8.81
CA THR A 112 -2.83 14.49 9.15
C THR A 112 -3.71 14.53 7.89
N PRO A 113 -5.05 14.51 8.01
CA PRO A 113 -5.94 14.72 6.87
C PRO A 113 -5.66 16.05 6.14
N ALA A 114 -5.26 17.10 6.86
CA ALA A 114 -4.87 18.38 6.26
C ALA A 114 -3.61 18.22 5.40
N ASP A 115 -2.57 17.59 5.93
CA ASP A 115 -1.31 17.33 5.19
C ASP A 115 -1.57 16.53 3.91
N LEU A 116 -2.50 15.57 3.96
CA LEU A 116 -2.88 14.77 2.78
C LEU A 116 -3.55 15.61 1.70
N VAL A 117 -4.45 16.51 2.09
CA VAL A 117 -5.12 17.44 1.15
C VAL A 117 -4.11 18.42 0.56
N GLU A 118 -3.24 19.01 1.37
CA GLU A 118 -2.18 19.93 0.91
C GLU A 118 -1.22 19.21 -0.05
N SER A 119 -0.73 18.02 0.32
CA SER A 119 0.14 17.23 -0.54
C SER A 119 -0.52 16.83 -1.87
N TRP A 120 -1.84 16.67 -1.91
CA TRP A 120 -2.57 16.44 -3.14
C TRP A 120 -2.64 17.72 -3.99
N LEU A 121 -2.90 18.87 -3.36
CA LEU A 121 -2.95 20.19 -4.02
C LEU A 121 -1.63 20.55 -4.68
N ASP A 122 -0.52 20.33 -3.99
CA ASP A 122 0.84 20.63 -4.50
C ASP A 122 1.18 19.83 -5.75
N ARG A 123 0.57 18.65 -5.90
CA ARG A 123 0.77 17.77 -7.07
C ARG A 123 -0.30 17.93 -8.14
N ALA A 124 -1.37 18.64 -7.84
CA ALA A 124 -2.46 18.83 -8.79
C ALA A 124 -2.00 19.67 -10.01
N PRO A 125 -2.40 19.29 -11.23
CA PRO A 125 -2.12 20.10 -12.40
C PRO A 125 -2.62 21.55 -12.24
N ILE A 126 -1.82 22.53 -12.64
CA ILE A 126 -2.16 23.96 -12.54
C ILE A 126 -3.54 24.26 -13.16
N ALA A 127 -3.93 23.56 -14.23
CA ALA A 127 -5.25 23.69 -14.84
C ALA A 127 -6.42 23.44 -13.85
N LEU A 128 -6.22 22.62 -12.82
CA LEU A 128 -7.24 22.36 -11.80
C LEU A 128 -7.40 23.53 -10.83
N SER A 129 -6.34 24.28 -10.55
CA SER A 129 -6.39 25.44 -9.66
C SER A 129 -7.25 26.60 -10.20
N HIS A 130 -7.47 26.65 -11.52
CA HIS A 130 -8.30 27.65 -12.18
C HIS A 130 -9.77 27.22 -12.31
N ASN A 131 -10.10 25.98 -11.99
CA ASN A 131 -11.47 25.49 -12.06
C ASN A 131 -12.26 25.93 -10.82
N HIS A 132 -13.31 26.76 -11.02
CA HIS A 132 -14.12 27.30 -9.93
C HIS A 132 -14.83 26.20 -9.11
N TYR A 133 -15.34 25.16 -9.76
CA TYR A 133 -15.99 24.01 -9.08
C TYR A 133 -15.01 23.28 -8.17
N LEU A 134 -13.81 22.97 -8.67
CA LEU A 134 -12.79 22.28 -7.88
C LEU A 134 -12.32 23.12 -6.70
N ARG A 135 -12.20 24.43 -6.83
CA ARG A 135 -11.90 25.32 -5.70
C ARG A 135 -13.00 25.30 -4.63
N SER A 136 -14.27 25.24 -5.05
CA SER A 136 -15.38 25.09 -4.09
C SER A 136 -15.29 23.77 -3.35
N VAL A 137 -15.10 22.65 -4.07
CA VAL A 137 -14.93 21.32 -3.48
C VAL A 137 -13.76 21.29 -2.48
N LEU A 138 -12.64 21.89 -2.84
CA LEU A 138 -11.47 21.95 -1.94
C LEU A 138 -11.74 22.78 -0.68
N LYS A 139 -12.43 23.91 -0.83
CA LYS A 139 -12.86 24.72 0.33
C LYS A 139 -13.78 23.91 1.24
N ASP A 140 -14.73 23.21 0.67
CA ASP A 140 -15.66 22.36 1.42
C ASP A 140 -14.93 21.19 2.10
N MET A 141 -13.97 20.57 1.42
CA MET A 141 -13.09 19.56 2.01
C MET A 141 -12.32 20.12 3.22
N HIS A 142 -11.66 21.26 3.07
CA HIS A 142 -10.92 21.89 4.17
C HIS A 142 -11.80 22.21 5.37
N SER A 143 -13.03 22.72 5.13
CA SER A 143 -13.97 23.04 6.21
C SER A 143 -14.58 21.81 6.88
N SER A 144 -14.53 20.65 6.20
CA SER A 144 -15.11 19.37 6.63
C SER A 144 -14.08 18.38 7.14
N LEU A 145 -12.79 18.77 7.19
CA LEU A 145 -11.74 17.86 7.66
C LEU A 145 -12.06 17.35 9.08
N PRO A 146 -12.01 16.05 9.29
CA PRO A 146 -12.24 15.49 10.61
C PRO A 146 -11.16 15.94 11.58
N GLN A 147 -11.52 16.11 12.85
CA GLN A 147 -10.54 16.32 13.90
C GLN A 147 -9.65 15.07 13.99
N PHE A 148 -8.39 15.22 13.62
CA PHE A 148 -7.42 14.15 13.65
C PHE A 148 -6.99 13.86 15.08
N ARG A 149 -6.94 12.58 15.42
CA ARG A 149 -6.42 12.09 16.69
C ARG A 149 -5.22 11.19 16.44
N GLU A 150 -4.09 11.49 17.06
CA GLU A 150 -2.84 10.72 16.89
C GLU A 150 -2.98 9.26 17.32
N ASP A 151 -3.87 8.93 18.24
CA ASP A 151 -4.14 7.55 18.65
C ASP A 151 -4.85 6.71 17.59
N TYR A 152 -5.38 7.34 16.52
CA TYR A 152 -5.91 6.66 15.34
C TYR A 152 -4.87 6.46 14.23
N ALA A 153 -3.71 7.10 14.37
CA ALA A 153 -2.63 6.94 13.41
C ALA A 153 -2.11 5.50 13.38
N THR A 154 -1.90 5.00 12.18
CA THR A 154 -1.35 3.68 11.94
C THR A 154 -0.56 3.66 10.64
N ILE A 155 0.10 2.54 10.36
CA ILE A 155 0.63 2.29 9.04
C ILE A 155 -0.52 2.03 8.07
N VAL A 156 -0.50 2.72 6.92
CA VAL A 156 -1.41 2.46 5.80
C VAL A 156 -0.59 2.17 4.54
N HIS A 157 -1.18 1.41 3.62
CA HIS A 157 -0.54 1.14 2.33
C HIS A 157 -0.49 2.37 1.44
N GLY A 158 -1.55 3.17 1.44
CA GLY A 158 -1.67 4.39 0.66
C GLY A 158 -2.07 4.22 -0.81
N ASP A 159 -2.15 2.97 -1.31
CA ASP A 159 -2.59 2.64 -2.67
C ASP A 159 -3.15 1.21 -2.74
N VAL A 160 -4.29 0.97 -2.08
CA VAL A 160 -4.92 -0.36 -1.95
C VAL A 160 -5.72 -0.78 -3.18
N ARG A 161 -5.33 -0.32 -4.38
CA ARG A 161 -5.97 -0.70 -5.65
C ARG A 161 -5.91 -2.19 -5.91
N HIS A 162 -6.92 -2.72 -6.64
CA HIS A 162 -6.98 -4.13 -7.02
C HIS A 162 -5.70 -4.64 -7.70
N SER A 163 -5.01 -3.78 -8.48
CA SER A 163 -3.75 -4.12 -9.17
C SER A 163 -2.58 -4.41 -8.22
N ASN A 164 -2.68 -4.03 -6.95
CA ASN A 164 -1.67 -4.24 -5.93
C ASN A 164 -1.98 -5.46 -5.03
N TRP A 165 -2.95 -6.28 -5.41
CA TRP A 165 -3.28 -7.51 -4.71
C TRP A 165 -3.03 -8.72 -5.59
N VAL A 166 -2.27 -9.66 -5.07
CA VAL A 166 -1.92 -10.90 -5.77
C VAL A 166 -2.47 -12.09 -5.00
N GLU A 167 -3.28 -12.90 -5.65
CA GLU A 167 -3.72 -14.20 -5.15
C GLU A 167 -2.84 -15.27 -5.76
N THR A 168 -2.12 -16.03 -4.94
CA THR A 168 -1.26 -17.11 -5.39
C THR A 168 -2.09 -18.30 -5.84
N ASP A 169 -1.45 -19.22 -6.60
CA ASP A 169 -2.06 -20.50 -7.00
C ASP A 169 -2.46 -21.37 -5.80
N SER A 170 -1.86 -21.15 -4.62
CA SER A 170 -2.24 -21.78 -3.35
C SER A 170 -3.39 -21.08 -2.62
N GLY A 171 -3.92 -19.98 -3.15
CA GLY A 171 -5.03 -19.22 -2.58
C GLY A 171 -4.64 -18.22 -1.48
N LEU A 172 -3.34 -17.99 -1.25
CA LEU A 172 -2.88 -16.93 -0.37
C LEU A 172 -2.98 -15.58 -1.08
N VAL A 173 -3.36 -14.54 -0.34
CA VAL A 173 -3.45 -13.18 -0.87
C VAL A 173 -2.34 -12.33 -0.24
N TYR A 174 -1.65 -11.55 -1.06
CA TYR A 174 -0.62 -10.61 -0.66
C TYR A 174 -0.92 -9.21 -1.18
N LEU A 175 -0.53 -8.20 -0.39
CA LEU A 175 -0.53 -6.79 -0.79
C LEU A 175 0.90 -6.42 -1.20
N VAL A 176 1.05 -5.87 -2.40
CA VAL A 176 2.35 -5.54 -3.02
C VAL A 176 2.41 -4.05 -3.39
N ASP A 177 3.58 -3.58 -3.80
CA ASP A 177 3.85 -2.18 -4.21
C ASP A 177 3.69 -1.15 -3.07
N TRP A 178 4.60 -1.22 -2.11
CA TRP A 178 4.63 -0.43 -0.87
C TRP A 178 5.27 0.96 -1.01
N ASP A 179 5.37 1.50 -2.23
CA ASP A 179 5.99 2.82 -2.48
C ASP A 179 5.17 3.98 -1.88
N SER A 180 3.88 3.77 -1.65
CA SER A 180 2.95 4.77 -1.09
C SER A 180 2.72 4.63 0.41
N VAL A 181 3.47 3.75 1.09
CA VAL A 181 3.31 3.51 2.53
C VAL A 181 3.50 4.80 3.32
N ARG A 182 2.62 5.03 4.30
CA ARG A 182 2.64 6.21 5.15
C ARG A 182 2.12 5.95 6.55
N LEU A 183 2.32 6.91 7.43
CA LEU A 183 1.80 6.91 8.79
C LEU A 183 0.68 7.95 8.87
N THR A 184 -0.57 7.50 8.90
CA THR A 184 -1.75 8.36 8.92
C THR A 184 -2.98 7.62 9.49
N ASP A 185 -4.17 8.18 9.36
CA ASP A 185 -5.42 7.51 9.76
C ASP A 185 -5.70 6.31 8.85
N ARG A 186 -6.02 5.16 9.45
CA ARG A 186 -6.44 3.94 8.74
C ARG A 186 -7.60 4.15 7.78
N MET A 187 -8.43 5.19 8.01
CA MET A 187 -9.54 5.51 7.12
C MET A 187 -9.06 5.90 5.72
N PHE A 188 -7.80 6.24 5.54
CA PHE A 188 -7.22 6.48 4.21
C PHE A 188 -7.36 5.26 3.29
N ASP A 189 -6.94 4.08 3.74
CA ASP A 189 -7.09 2.84 2.98
C ASP A 189 -8.54 2.34 3.00
N VAL A 190 -9.23 2.43 4.14
CA VAL A 190 -10.61 1.97 4.30
C VAL A 190 -11.56 2.74 3.39
N ALA A 191 -11.45 4.08 3.33
CA ALA A 191 -12.28 4.90 2.47
C ALA A 191 -12.05 4.58 0.99
N HIS A 192 -10.79 4.33 0.59
CA HIS A 192 -10.48 3.87 -0.76
C HIS A 192 -11.19 2.54 -1.08
N MET A 193 -11.14 1.56 -0.18
CA MET A 193 -11.83 0.29 -0.36
C MET A 193 -13.35 0.47 -0.51
N LEU A 194 -13.96 1.23 0.39
CA LEU A 194 -15.40 1.45 0.40
C LEU A 194 -15.87 2.18 -0.85
N SER A 195 -15.18 3.26 -1.24
CA SER A 195 -15.62 4.12 -2.36
C SER A 195 -15.41 3.47 -3.73
N HIS A 196 -14.44 2.55 -3.89
CA HIS A 196 -14.10 1.99 -5.20
C HIS A 196 -14.62 0.56 -5.42
N TYR A 197 -14.80 -0.22 -4.34
CA TYR A 197 -15.02 -1.67 -4.50
C TYR A 197 -16.25 -2.20 -3.77
N ILE A 198 -16.68 -1.53 -2.69
CA ILE A 198 -17.74 -2.07 -1.85
C ILE A 198 -19.03 -1.28 -2.08
N PRO A 199 -20.13 -1.91 -2.53
CA PRO A 199 -21.41 -1.23 -2.63
C PRO A 199 -21.86 -0.61 -1.31
N GLU A 200 -22.43 0.59 -1.31
CA GLU A 200 -22.80 1.34 -0.10
C GLU A 200 -23.69 0.52 0.84
N VAL A 201 -24.62 -0.26 0.29
CA VAL A 201 -25.50 -1.13 1.07
C VAL A 201 -24.75 -2.18 1.91
N ARG A 202 -23.48 -2.46 1.58
CA ARG A 202 -22.62 -3.42 2.29
C ARG A 202 -21.59 -2.77 3.20
N TRP A 203 -21.49 -1.44 3.24
CA TRP A 203 -20.49 -0.75 4.06
C TRP A 203 -20.60 -1.10 5.54
N LYS A 204 -21.82 -1.17 6.08
CA LYS A 204 -22.04 -1.55 7.48
C LYS A 204 -21.51 -2.95 7.78
N GLU A 205 -21.80 -3.92 6.92
CA GLU A 205 -21.32 -5.30 7.07
C GLU A 205 -19.78 -5.36 7.00
N TRP A 206 -19.22 -4.73 5.94
CA TRP A 206 -17.79 -4.71 5.71
C TRP A 206 -17.01 -4.06 6.87
N LEU A 207 -17.46 -2.89 7.32
CA LEU A 207 -16.86 -2.18 8.45
C LEU A 207 -16.98 -2.95 9.78
N THR A 208 -18.11 -3.63 9.99
CA THR A 208 -18.28 -4.50 11.16
C THR A 208 -17.28 -5.65 11.13
N TYR A 209 -17.07 -6.26 9.96
CA TYR A 209 -16.08 -7.32 9.78
C TYR A 209 -14.64 -6.82 9.96
N TYR A 210 -14.34 -5.63 9.46
CA TYR A 210 -13.07 -4.93 9.69
C TYR A 210 -12.84 -4.59 11.17
N GLY A 211 -13.90 -4.63 11.99
CA GLY A 211 -13.86 -4.31 13.42
C GLY A 211 -13.97 -2.81 13.71
N TYR A 212 -14.59 -2.08 12.82
CA TYR A 212 -14.95 -0.68 13.02
C TYR A 212 -16.44 -0.55 13.35
N ARG A 213 -16.76 0.23 14.40
CA ARG A 213 -18.16 0.49 14.74
C ARG A 213 -18.73 1.48 13.72
N TYR A 214 -19.60 0.98 12.84
CA TYR A 214 -20.25 1.80 11.81
C TYR A 214 -21.03 2.95 12.46
N ASN A 215 -20.76 4.17 11.99
CA ASN A 215 -21.54 5.36 12.32
C ASN A 215 -21.82 6.11 11.01
N ALA A 216 -23.10 6.16 10.60
CA ALA A 216 -23.52 6.80 9.35
C ALA A 216 -23.17 8.31 9.29
N THR A 217 -23.01 8.97 10.45
CA THR A 217 -22.66 10.39 10.51
C THR A 217 -21.18 10.64 10.20
N VAL A 218 -20.32 9.65 10.41
CA VAL A 218 -18.86 9.78 10.21
C VAL A 218 -18.45 9.45 8.76
N LEU A 219 -19.31 8.77 8.01
CA LEU A 219 -19.02 8.33 6.64
C LEU A 219 -19.73 9.18 5.56
N LYS A 220 -20.40 10.23 5.96
CA LYS A 220 -20.94 11.26 5.05
C LYS A 220 -19.95 12.40 4.92
#